data_794e7cbedb0b12babcd20c15db590509
#
_entry.id   794e7cbedb0b12babcd20c15db590509
#
_cell.length_a   1.000
_cell.length_b   1.000
_cell.length_c   1.000
_cell.angle_alpha   90.00
_cell.angle_beta   90.00
_cell.angle_gamma   90.00
#
_symmetry.space_group_name_H-M   'P 1'
#
loop_
_entity.id
_entity.type
_entity.pdbx_description
1 polymer ?
#
loop_
_entity_poly.entity_id
_entity_poly.type
_entity_poly.pdbx_seq_one_letter_code
_entity_poly.pdbx_strand_id
1 'polypeptide(L)'
;MDDALLLAAAVLATSTLSGVFGMGGGMILMGVYAAVLPVRDAMVLHGVTQLASNGFRFWLLRRHLYTPALAWYALGAAIGVGVFLSVSYVPEKTTLYVLLGGLPLIAAVLPSSVGLSIESRPLAASCGTVVTAAQLTAGVSGPLLDVFFVRGTLDRLQVIGTKALTQTLGHLLKLVYFGWLVGGGTAPALPAWTYPLVVLCALGGTRLGKALLTRLDDDRFRLASRVLVGGIALIYLARGIGGALA
;
A
#
# COMPACT_ATOMS: atom_id res chain seq x y z
N MET A 1 -21.21 13.09 10.18
CA MET A 1 -21.74 12.50 8.93
C MET A 1 -20.89 12.94 7.74
N ASP A 2 -20.46 14.21 7.73
CA ASP A 2 -19.69 14.79 6.62
C ASP A 2 -18.33 14.14 6.42
N ASP A 3 -17.58 13.84 7.49
CA ASP A 3 -16.25 13.21 7.40
C ASP A 3 -16.31 11.81 6.76
N ALA A 4 -17.31 11.01 7.08
CA ALA A 4 -17.45 9.67 6.52
C ALA A 4 -17.81 9.69 5.03
N LEU A 5 -18.63 10.66 4.60
CA LEU A 5 -18.94 10.85 3.18
C LEU A 5 -17.73 11.37 2.41
N LEU A 6 -16.96 12.29 3.01
CA LEU A 6 -15.69 12.78 2.45
C LEU A 6 -14.69 11.63 2.27
N LEU A 7 -14.54 10.79 3.30
CA LEU A 7 -13.66 9.62 3.26
C LEU A 7 -14.12 8.61 2.20
N ALA A 8 -15.44 8.36 2.08
CA ALA A 8 -15.99 7.47 1.06
C ALA A 8 -15.73 7.98 -0.37
N ALA A 9 -15.92 9.28 -0.61
CA ALA A 9 -15.61 9.91 -1.90
C ALA A 9 -14.11 9.82 -2.22
N ALA A 10 -13.24 10.08 -1.24
CA ALA A 10 -11.80 9.91 -1.39
C ALA A 10 -11.43 8.46 -1.73
N VAL A 11 -12.06 7.47 -1.09
CA VAL A 11 -11.85 6.04 -1.39
C VAL A 11 -12.27 5.72 -2.81
N LEU A 12 -13.45 6.15 -3.24
CA LEU A 12 -13.94 5.89 -4.59
C LEU A 12 -12.97 6.46 -5.63
N ALA A 13 -12.57 7.72 -5.49
CA ALA A 13 -11.65 8.39 -6.39
C ALA A 13 -10.27 7.72 -6.42
N THR A 14 -9.68 7.47 -5.25
CA THR A 14 -8.33 6.88 -5.15
C THR A 14 -8.29 5.42 -5.54
N SER A 15 -9.36 4.64 -5.29
CA SER A 15 -9.47 3.27 -5.75
C SER A 15 -9.66 3.19 -7.27
N THR A 16 -10.35 4.18 -7.87
CA THR A 16 -10.41 4.33 -9.32
C THR A 16 -9.03 4.61 -9.90
N LEU A 17 -8.27 5.55 -9.31
CA LEU A 17 -6.88 5.82 -9.69
C LEU A 17 -6.00 4.57 -9.54
N SER A 18 -6.13 3.83 -8.44
CA SER A 18 -5.42 2.56 -8.24
C SER A 18 -5.81 1.50 -9.29
N GLY A 19 -7.06 1.46 -9.69
CA GLY A 19 -7.56 0.58 -10.75
C GLY A 19 -6.94 0.91 -12.10
N VAL A 20 -6.71 2.19 -12.38
CA VAL A 20 -6.05 2.69 -13.60
C VAL A 20 -4.52 2.48 -13.50
N PHE A 21 -3.88 3.05 -12.49
CA PHE A 21 -2.41 3.17 -12.41
C PHE A 21 -1.74 2.04 -11.61
N GLY A 22 -2.50 1.13 -11.02
CA GLY A 22 -1.99 -0.01 -10.27
C GLY A 22 -1.39 0.33 -8.90
N MET A 23 -0.90 1.55 -8.72
CA MET A 23 -0.34 2.12 -7.49
C MET A 23 -0.73 3.61 -7.41
N GLY A 24 -0.18 4.36 -6.50
CA GLY A 24 -0.47 5.80 -6.37
C GLY A 24 -1.76 6.08 -5.60
N GLY A 25 -2.89 5.51 -5.99
CA GLY A 25 -4.16 5.73 -5.28
C GLY A 25 -4.11 5.34 -3.79
N GLY A 26 -3.44 4.23 -3.44
CA GLY A 26 -3.22 3.86 -2.03
C GLY A 26 -2.36 4.88 -1.28
N MET A 27 -1.34 5.46 -1.93
CA MET A 27 -0.52 6.52 -1.34
C MET A 27 -1.34 7.79 -1.09
N ILE A 28 -2.13 8.22 -2.08
CA ILE A 28 -3.03 9.38 -1.92
C ILE A 28 -3.99 9.13 -0.76
N LEU A 29 -4.64 7.97 -0.74
CA LEU A 29 -5.60 7.61 0.29
C LEU A 29 -4.97 7.60 1.68
N MET A 30 -3.76 7.03 1.84
CA MET A 30 -3.05 7.04 3.12
C MET A 30 -2.78 8.47 3.59
N GLY A 31 -2.34 9.35 2.71
CA GLY A 31 -2.09 10.75 3.04
C GLY A 31 -3.37 11.52 3.37
N VAL A 32 -4.49 11.24 2.69
CA VAL A 32 -5.80 11.81 3.03
C VAL A 32 -6.23 11.35 4.42
N TYR A 33 -6.16 10.05 4.72
CA TYR A 33 -6.50 9.52 6.03
C TYR A 33 -5.62 10.07 7.14
N ALA A 34 -4.31 10.14 6.92
CA ALA A 34 -3.37 10.73 7.87
C ALA A 34 -3.59 12.24 8.08
N ALA A 35 -4.19 12.94 7.12
CA ALA A 35 -4.52 14.35 7.27
C ALA A 35 -5.65 14.59 8.28
N VAL A 36 -6.69 13.72 8.25
CA VAL A 36 -7.95 13.93 8.97
C VAL A 36 -8.14 13.00 10.18
N LEU A 37 -7.35 11.94 10.29
CA LEU A 37 -7.46 10.95 11.36
C LEU A 37 -6.18 10.86 12.19
N PRO A 38 -6.25 10.38 13.44
CA PRO A 38 -5.09 9.87 14.16
C PRO A 38 -4.40 8.78 13.35
N VAL A 39 -3.08 8.69 13.44
CA VAL A 39 -2.27 7.78 12.59
C VAL A 39 -2.75 6.32 12.68
N ARG A 40 -3.06 5.85 13.89
CA ARG A 40 -3.56 4.50 14.12
C ARG A 40 -4.85 4.23 13.33
N ASP A 41 -5.84 5.12 13.45
CA ASP A 41 -7.13 4.95 12.78
C ASP A 41 -6.98 5.07 11.26
N ALA A 42 -6.11 5.96 10.79
CA ALA A 42 -5.72 6.05 9.39
C ALA A 42 -5.11 4.74 8.88
N MET A 43 -4.21 4.11 9.66
CA MET A 43 -3.61 2.82 9.33
C MET A 43 -4.64 1.70 9.26
N VAL A 44 -5.58 1.65 10.21
CA VAL A 44 -6.66 0.65 10.25
C VAL A 44 -7.60 0.84 9.06
N LEU A 45 -8.15 2.05 8.87
CA LEU A 45 -9.10 2.32 7.79
C LEU A 45 -8.48 2.10 6.41
N HIS A 46 -7.22 2.53 6.22
CA HIS A 46 -6.47 2.26 5.00
C HIS A 46 -6.24 0.74 4.82
N GLY A 47 -5.95 0.02 5.90
CA GLY A 47 -5.84 -1.44 5.89
C GLY A 47 -7.11 -2.12 5.38
N VAL A 48 -8.28 -1.77 5.92
CA VAL A 48 -9.58 -2.30 5.50
C VAL A 48 -9.83 -2.00 4.02
N THR A 49 -9.64 -0.74 3.61
CA THR A 49 -9.89 -0.31 2.23
C THR A 49 -9.00 -1.06 1.23
N GLN A 50 -7.71 -1.15 1.53
CA GLN A 50 -6.74 -1.79 0.65
C GLN A 50 -6.81 -3.32 0.70
N LEU A 51 -7.20 -3.90 1.83
CA LEU A 51 -7.50 -5.33 1.92
C LEU A 51 -8.64 -5.71 0.97
N ALA A 52 -9.70 -4.90 0.91
CA ALA A 52 -10.80 -5.10 -0.02
C ALA A 52 -10.32 -4.98 -1.50
N SER A 53 -9.61 -3.90 -1.83
CA SER A 53 -9.16 -3.63 -3.20
C SER A 53 -8.13 -4.66 -3.70
N ASN A 54 -7.05 -4.90 -2.93
CA ASN A 54 -6.00 -5.85 -3.30
C ASN A 54 -6.47 -7.31 -3.16
N GLY A 55 -7.28 -7.62 -2.14
CA GLY A 55 -7.88 -8.94 -1.95
C GLY A 55 -8.79 -9.34 -3.10
N PHE A 56 -9.59 -8.39 -3.61
CA PHE A 56 -10.42 -8.63 -4.79
C PHE A 56 -9.55 -8.89 -6.05
N ARG A 57 -8.50 -8.10 -6.24
CA ARG A 57 -7.54 -8.29 -7.34
C ARG A 57 -6.82 -9.64 -7.23
N PHE A 58 -6.35 -9.99 -6.02
CA PHE A 58 -5.78 -11.31 -5.73
C PHE A 58 -6.76 -12.43 -6.09
N TRP A 59 -8.01 -12.34 -5.64
CA TRP A 59 -9.01 -13.38 -5.91
C TRP A 59 -9.24 -13.60 -7.41
N LEU A 60 -9.28 -12.52 -8.20
CA LEU A 60 -9.40 -12.59 -9.65
C LEU A 60 -8.19 -13.27 -10.33
N LEU A 61 -6.99 -13.08 -9.78
CA LEU A 61 -5.73 -13.54 -10.36
C LEU A 61 -5.10 -14.72 -9.60
N ARG A 62 -5.84 -15.38 -8.71
CA ARG A 62 -5.32 -16.45 -7.85
C ARG A 62 -4.72 -17.65 -8.58
N ARG A 63 -5.02 -17.81 -9.86
CA ARG A 63 -4.47 -18.87 -10.72
C ARG A 63 -3.11 -18.50 -11.35
N HIS A 64 -2.72 -17.24 -11.24
CA HIS A 64 -1.50 -16.68 -11.83
C HIS A 64 -0.47 -16.29 -10.77
N LEU A 65 -0.38 -17.02 -9.66
CA LEU A 65 0.55 -16.68 -8.59
C LEU A 65 1.90 -17.35 -8.83
N TYR A 66 2.98 -16.62 -8.55
CA TYR A 66 4.29 -17.20 -8.41
C TYR A 66 4.46 -17.77 -6.98
N THR A 67 3.98 -18.98 -6.79
CA THR A 67 3.91 -19.65 -5.48
C THR A 67 5.26 -19.92 -4.81
N PRO A 68 6.39 -20.18 -5.54
CA PRO A 68 7.67 -20.47 -4.90
C PRO A 68 8.21 -19.35 -3.99
N ALA A 69 7.82 -18.10 -4.23
CA ALA A 69 8.23 -16.96 -3.41
C ALA A 69 7.43 -16.79 -2.12
N LEU A 70 6.18 -17.30 -2.09
CA LEU A 70 5.19 -16.92 -1.06
C LEU A 70 5.60 -17.32 0.36
N ALA A 71 6.14 -18.54 0.54
CA ALA A 71 6.58 -18.99 1.86
C ALA A 71 7.75 -18.14 2.39
N TRP A 72 8.70 -17.80 1.54
CA TRP A 72 9.84 -16.96 1.90
C TRP A 72 9.43 -15.52 2.16
N TYR A 73 8.54 -14.97 1.35
CA TYR A 73 7.94 -13.66 1.59
C TYR A 73 7.20 -13.63 2.93
N ALA A 74 6.38 -14.65 3.23
CA ALA A 74 5.66 -14.74 4.49
C ALA A 74 6.59 -14.85 5.70
N LEU A 75 7.70 -15.62 5.58
CA LEU A 75 8.74 -15.68 6.60
C LEU A 75 9.36 -14.30 6.86
N GLY A 76 9.74 -13.58 5.80
CA GLY A 76 10.27 -12.22 5.92
C GLY A 76 9.25 -11.25 6.52
N ALA A 77 7.99 -11.35 6.12
CA ALA A 77 6.91 -10.54 6.68
C ALA A 77 6.71 -10.82 8.18
N ALA A 78 6.77 -12.08 8.60
CA ALA A 78 6.70 -12.46 10.01
C ALA A 78 7.87 -11.89 10.83
N ILE A 79 9.10 -11.94 10.28
CA ILE A 79 10.28 -11.29 10.88
C ILE A 79 10.04 -9.79 11.03
N GLY A 80 9.56 -9.12 9.97
CA GLY A 80 9.23 -7.71 10.00
C GLY A 80 8.23 -7.36 11.10
N VAL A 81 7.12 -8.10 11.19
CA VAL A 81 6.12 -7.91 12.27
C VAL A 81 6.73 -8.15 13.64
N GLY A 82 7.54 -9.22 13.81
CA GLY A 82 8.19 -9.55 15.08
C GLY A 82 9.09 -8.43 15.59
N VAL A 83 9.88 -7.81 14.70
CA VAL A 83 10.71 -6.64 15.02
C VAL A 83 9.85 -5.46 15.49
N PHE A 84 8.76 -5.17 14.78
CA PHE A 84 7.88 -4.06 15.17
C PHE A 84 7.12 -4.32 16.47
N LEU A 85 6.76 -5.57 16.76
CA LEU A 85 6.12 -5.96 18.02
C LEU A 85 7.08 -5.81 19.21
N SER A 86 8.37 -6.12 19.05
CA SER A 86 9.35 -6.00 20.13
C SER A 86 9.51 -4.57 20.67
N VAL A 87 9.18 -3.55 19.82
CA VAL A 87 9.26 -2.13 20.18
C VAL A 87 7.89 -1.45 20.27
N SER A 88 6.80 -2.16 19.97
CA SER A 88 5.42 -1.63 19.94
C SER A 88 5.32 -0.30 19.16
N TYR A 89 6.00 -0.22 18.01
CA TYR A 89 6.20 1.03 17.27
C TYR A 89 4.91 1.54 16.63
N VAL A 90 4.58 2.80 16.89
CA VAL A 90 3.54 3.55 16.17
C VAL A 90 4.19 4.79 15.57
N PRO A 91 4.14 4.99 14.24
CA PRO A 91 4.76 6.15 13.62
C PRO A 91 4.08 7.44 14.04
N GLU A 92 4.86 8.49 14.24
CA GLU A 92 4.35 9.83 14.33
C GLU A 92 3.88 10.31 12.94
N LYS A 93 2.97 11.28 12.91
CA LYS A 93 2.39 11.82 11.67
C LYS A 93 3.47 12.39 10.73
N THR A 94 4.46 13.06 11.28
CA THR A 94 5.62 13.61 10.56
C THR A 94 6.43 12.49 9.90
N THR A 95 6.81 11.47 10.68
CA THR A 95 7.56 10.31 10.18
C THR A 95 6.78 9.58 9.08
N LEU A 96 5.46 9.41 9.27
CA LEU A 96 4.60 8.80 8.27
C LEU A 96 4.67 9.56 6.94
N TYR A 97 4.55 10.91 6.95
CA TYR A 97 4.62 11.70 5.72
C TYR A 97 6.01 11.69 5.08
N VAL A 98 7.09 11.76 5.87
CA VAL A 98 8.46 11.65 5.36
C VAL A 98 8.66 10.32 4.65
N LEU A 99 8.21 9.21 5.25
CA LEU A 99 8.36 7.89 4.65
C LEU A 99 7.41 7.67 3.48
N LEU A 100 6.17 8.18 3.55
CA LEU A 100 5.18 8.10 2.48
C LEU A 100 5.66 8.82 1.21
N GLY A 101 6.43 9.91 1.37
CA GLY A 101 7.09 10.62 0.28
C GLY A 101 8.46 10.06 -0.09
N GLY A 102 9.29 9.73 0.89
CA GLY A 102 10.67 9.29 0.68
C GLY A 102 10.80 7.91 0.05
N LEU A 103 10.01 6.93 0.51
CA LEU A 103 10.13 5.55 0.02
C LEU A 103 9.87 5.40 -1.49
N PRO A 104 8.85 6.05 -2.11
CA PRO A 104 8.68 6.02 -3.56
C PRO A 104 9.83 6.69 -4.33
N LEU A 105 10.40 7.77 -3.80
CA LEU A 105 11.54 8.44 -4.43
C LEU A 105 12.78 7.56 -4.37
N ILE A 106 13.04 6.91 -3.23
CA ILE A 106 14.13 5.93 -3.11
C ILE A 106 13.93 4.79 -4.11
N ALA A 107 12.71 4.24 -4.18
CA ALA A 107 12.40 3.18 -5.15
C ALA A 107 12.61 3.62 -6.60
N ALA A 108 12.29 4.88 -6.93
CA ALA A 108 12.42 5.44 -8.27
C ALA A 108 13.88 5.65 -8.71
N VAL A 109 14.80 5.95 -7.77
CA VAL A 109 16.22 6.18 -8.06
C VAL A 109 17.07 4.91 -7.89
N LEU A 110 16.50 3.83 -7.36
CA LEU A 110 17.22 2.59 -7.17
C LEU A 110 17.62 2.00 -8.54
N PRO A 111 18.93 1.86 -8.82
CA PRO A 111 19.36 1.40 -10.13
C PRO A 111 18.94 -0.06 -10.35
N SER A 112 18.55 -0.35 -11.58
CA SER A 112 18.17 -1.73 -11.95
C SER A 112 19.34 -2.72 -11.79
N SER A 113 20.60 -2.24 -11.71
CA SER A 113 21.78 -3.06 -11.46
C SER A 113 21.78 -3.75 -10.09
N VAL A 114 21.00 -3.27 -9.11
CA VAL A 114 20.89 -3.89 -7.76
C VAL A 114 20.33 -5.32 -7.82
N GLY A 115 19.68 -5.71 -8.91
CA GLY A 115 19.37 -7.13 -9.20
C GLY A 115 18.35 -7.78 -8.28
N LEU A 116 17.48 -6.99 -7.64
CA LEU A 116 16.43 -7.52 -6.76
C LEU A 116 15.38 -8.29 -7.58
N SER A 117 15.09 -9.53 -7.17
CA SER A 117 14.04 -10.35 -7.78
C SER A 117 13.34 -11.19 -6.73
N ILE A 118 12.02 -11.20 -6.77
CA ILE A 118 11.17 -12.05 -5.92
C ILE A 118 11.38 -13.55 -6.20
N GLU A 119 11.99 -13.90 -7.33
CA GLU A 119 12.24 -15.30 -7.72
C GLU A 119 13.38 -15.95 -6.92
N SER A 120 14.22 -15.15 -6.29
CA SER A 120 15.27 -15.61 -5.37
C SER A 120 14.70 -15.76 -3.95
N ARG A 121 14.86 -16.93 -3.34
CA ARG A 121 14.35 -17.22 -1.98
C ARG A 121 14.85 -16.20 -0.93
N PRO A 122 16.16 -15.89 -0.81
CA PRO A 122 16.64 -14.88 0.14
C PRO A 122 16.07 -13.49 -0.14
N LEU A 123 15.97 -13.11 -1.43
CA LEU A 123 15.42 -11.81 -1.81
C LEU A 123 13.90 -11.75 -1.61
N ALA A 124 13.17 -12.86 -1.75
CA ALA A 124 11.76 -12.93 -1.38
C ALA A 124 11.55 -12.73 0.13
N ALA A 125 12.41 -13.31 0.98
CA ALA A 125 12.37 -13.07 2.42
C ALA A 125 12.73 -11.61 2.74
N SER A 126 13.79 -11.06 2.16
CA SER A 126 14.15 -9.64 2.31
C SER A 126 13.01 -8.72 1.85
N CYS A 127 12.36 -9.04 0.72
CA CYS A 127 11.17 -8.34 0.24
C CYS A 127 10.07 -8.34 1.30
N GLY A 128 9.73 -9.51 1.87
CA GLY A 128 8.73 -9.62 2.92
C GLY A 128 9.04 -8.74 4.13
N THR A 129 10.29 -8.73 4.60
CA THR A 129 10.72 -7.89 5.73
C THR A 129 10.62 -6.40 5.42
N VAL A 130 11.24 -5.95 4.30
CA VAL A 130 11.30 -4.52 3.94
C VAL A 130 9.92 -3.97 3.59
N VAL A 131 9.12 -4.74 2.84
CA VAL A 131 7.75 -4.36 2.46
C VAL A 131 6.84 -4.28 3.69
N THR A 132 6.98 -5.20 4.65
CA THR A 132 6.22 -5.16 5.90
C THR A 132 6.65 -3.98 6.77
N ALA A 133 7.95 -3.69 6.87
CA ALA A 133 8.44 -2.50 7.57
C ALA A 133 7.87 -1.20 6.97
N ALA A 134 7.91 -1.05 5.65
CA ALA A 134 7.31 0.08 4.96
C ALA A 134 5.78 0.16 5.19
N GLN A 135 5.11 -0.99 5.19
CA GLN A 135 3.67 -1.06 5.44
C GLN A 135 3.29 -0.61 6.85
N LEU A 136 4.10 -0.93 7.85
CA LEU A 136 3.87 -0.57 9.26
C LEU A 136 4.33 0.86 9.59
N THR A 137 5.26 1.44 8.83
CA THR A 137 5.76 2.80 9.06
C THR A 137 5.08 3.86 8.20
N ALA A 138 5.01 3.65 6.89
CA ALA A 138 4.41 4.58 5.93
C ALA A 138 2.95 4.26 5.58
N GLY A 139 2.43 3.10 6.01
CA GLY A 139 1.10 2.63 5.65
C GLY A 139 0.98 2.09 4.22
N VAL A 140 2.01 2.24 3.40
CA VAL A 140 2.09 1.79 2.00
C VAL A 140 3.45 1.18 1.70
N SER A 141 3.48 0.21 0.77
CA SER A 141 4.69 -0.49 0.39
C SER A 141 4.81 -0.74 -1.11
N GLY A 142 3.79 -0.34 -1.89
CA GLY A 142 3.70 -0.63 -3.32
C GLY A 142 4.96 -0.29 -4.12
N PRO A 143 5.50 0.94 -4.04
CA PRO A 143 6.70 1.32 -4.79
C PRO A 143 7.94 0.49 -4.44
N LEU A 144 8.14 0.14 -3.16
CA LEU A 144 9.25 -0.73 -2.75
C LEU A 144 9.03 -2.18 -3.22
N LEU A 145 7.80 -2.66 -3.13
CA LEU A 145 7.45 -3.99 -3.64
C LEU A 145 7.75 -4.10 -5.14
N ASP A 146 7.49 -3.04 -5.91
CA ASP A 146 7.72 -3.03 -7.36
C ASP A 146 9.17 -3.27 -7.72
N VAL A 147 10.12 -2.79 -6.93
CA VAL A 147 11.56 -2.97 -7.16
C VAL A 147 11.94 -4.46 -7.24
N PHE A 148 11.27 -5.32 -6.48
CA PHE A 148 11.51 -6.77 -6.48
C PHE A 148 10.86 -7.50 -7.67
N PHE A 149 10.08 -6.82 -8.50
CA PHE A 149 9.42 -7.38 -9.67
C PHE A 149 9.93 -6.79 -11.00
N VAL A 150 10.83 -5.81 -10.96
CA VAL A 150 11.41 -5.19 -12.17
C VAL A 150 12.29 -6.17 -12.93
N ARG A 151 13.02 -7.03 -12.22
CA ARG A 151 13.91 -8.05 -12.78
C ARG A 151 13.38 -9.43 -12.45
N GLY A 152 12.93 -10.12 -13.46
CA GLY A 152 12.43 -11.48 -13.33
C GLY A 152 11.92 -11.99 -14.66
N THR A 153 11.63 -13.29 -14.70
CA THR A 153 11.09 -13.99 -15.87
C THR A 153 9.57 -14.11 -15.81
N LEU A 154 8.95 -13.55 -14.76
CA LEU A 154 7.52 -13.65 -14.51
C LEU A 154 6.71 -12.90 -15.58
N ASP A 155 5.66 -13.51 -16.06
CA ASP A 155 4.70 -12.84 -16.93
C ASP A 155 3.88 -11.76 -16.19
N ARG A 156 3.22 -10.91 -16.95
CA ARG A 156 2.44 -9.78 -16.43
C ARG A 156 1.37 -10.20 -15.42
N LEU A 157 0.68 -11.33 -15.65
CA LEU A 157 -0.39 -11.80 -14.76
C LEU A 157 0.19 -12.37 -13.46
N GLN A 158 1.32 -13.07 -13.55
CA GLN A 158 2.06 -13.55 -12.38
C GLN A 158 2.54 -12.40 -11.51
N VAL A 159 3.12 -11.35 -12.11
CA VAL A 159 3.55 -10.15 -11.40
C VAL A 159 2.37 -9.50 -10.68
N ILE A 160 1.28 -9.20 -11.39
CA ILE A 160 0.11 -8.51 -10.81
C ILE A 160 -0.55 -9.38 -9.74
N GLY A 161 -0.73 -10.68 -9.99
CA GLY A 161 -1.35 -11.62 -9.05
C GLY A 161 -0.54 -11.77 -7.77
N THR A 162 0.77 -12.00 -7.90
CA THR A 162 1.66 -12.17 -6.74
C THR A 162 1.77 -10.88 -5.92
N LYS A 163 1.90 -9.73 -6.57
CA LYS A 163 1.86 -8.41 -5.89
C LYS A 163 0.53 -8.19 -5.16
N ALA A 164 -0.59 -8.55 -5.76
CA ALA A 164 -1.89 -8.39 -5.12
C ALA A 164 -2.01 -9.24 -3.85
N LEU A 165 -1.52 -10.48 -3.87
CA LEU A 165 -1.49 -11.35 -2.69
C LEU A 165 -0.55 -10.82 -1.61
N THR A 166 0.67 -10.44 -1.95
CA THR A 166 1.65 -9.91 -0.98
C THR A 166 1.16 -8.61 -0.34
N GLN A 167 0.53 -7.73 -1.10
CA GLN A 167 -0.12 -6.52 -0.56
C GLN A 167 -1.33 -6.85 0.31
N THR A 168 -2.16 -7.84 -0.08
CA THR A 168 -3.28 -8.31 0.74
C THR A 168 -2.78 -8.80 2.11
N LEU A 169 -1.72 -9.62 2.12
CA LEU A 169 -1.07 -10.07 3.37
C LEU A 169 -0.54 -8.89 4.18
N GLY A 170 0.16 -7.95 3.56
CA GLY A 170 0.69 -6.75 4.23
C GLY A 170 -0.41 -5.91 4.88
N HIS A 171 -1.55 -5.70 4.20
CA HIS A 171 -2.69 -4.97 4.76
C HIS A 171 -3.38 -5.75 5.88
N LEU A 172 -3.47 -7.08 5.78
CA LEU A 172 -3.97 -7.92 6.87
C LEU A 172 -3.07 -7.82 8.11
N LEU A 173 -1.75 -7.95 7.94
CA LEU A 173 -0.78 -7.79 9.04
C LEU A 173 -0.86 -6.40 9.67
N LYS A 174 -1.03 -5.36 8.85
CA LYS A 174 -1.24 -3.99 9.35
C LYS A 174 -2.52 -3.85 10.16
N LEU A 175 -3.62 -4.46 9.74
CA LEU A 175 -4.88 -4.49 10.51
C LEU A 175 -4.71 -5.20 11.84
N VAL A 176 -4.06 -6.36 11.87
CA VAL A 176 -3.78 -7.09 13.10
C VAL A 176 -2.88 -6.26 14.01
N TYR A 177 -1.82 -5.65 13.46
CA TYR A 177 -0.86 -4.85 14.22
C TYR A 177 -1.52 -3.63 14.87
N PHE A 178 -2.10 -2.74 14.08
CA PHE A 178 -2.68 -1.49 14.59
C PHE A 178 -4.08 -1.65 15.19
N GLY A 179 -4.86 -2.60 14.72
CA GLY A 179 -6.21 -2.83 15.20
C GLY A 179 -6.27 -3.61 16.52
N TRP A 180 -5.31 -4.51 16.72
CA TRP A 180 -5.36 -5.41 17.87
C TRP A 180 -4.10 -5.34 18.74
N LEU A 181 -2.91 -5.59 18.17
CA LEU A 181 -1.71 -5.83 19.00
C LEU A 181 -1.20 -4.55 19.67
N VAL A 182 -1.10 -3.45 18.95
CA VAL A 182 -0.63 -2.15 19.48
C VAL A 182 -1.79 -1.25 19.88
N GLY A 183 -2.97 -1.52 19.36
CA GLY A 183 -4.17 -0.72 19.58
C GLY A 183 -4.81 -0.83 20.96
N GLY A 184 -4.49 -1.85 21.74
CA GLY A 184 -4.96 -2.00 23.13
C GLY A 184 -6.49 -2.01 23.31
N GLY A 185 -7.28 -2.35 22.27
CA GLY A 185 -8.73 -2.40 22.36
C GLY A 185 -9.44 -1.05 22.45
N THR A 186 -8.76 0.08 22.15
CA THR A 186 -9.40 1.39 22.09
C THR A 186 -10.45 1.42 20.98
N ALA A 187 -11.62 2.02 21.28
CA ALA A 187 -12.69 2.16 20.30
C ALA A 187 -12.22 2.88 19.04
N PRO A 188 -12.69 2.45 17.85
CA PRO A 188 -12.39 3.15 16.59
C PRO A 188 -12.90 4.60 16.63
N ALA A 189 -12.14 5.53 16.07
CA ALA A 189 -12.56 6.94 15.97
C ALA A 189 -13.76 7.16 15.05
N LEU A 190 -14.08 6.19 14.20
CA LEU A 190 -15.12 6.29 13.19
C LEU A 190 -16.30 5.36 13.52
N PRO A 191 -17.55 5.76 13.18
CA PRO A 191 -18.71 4.91 13.30
C PRO A 191 -18.57 3.61 12.52
N ALA A 192 -19.08 2.49 13.06
CA ALA A 192 -18.92 1.15 12.48
C ALA A 192 -19.42 1.04 11.02
N TRP A 193 -20.44 1.80 10.64
CA TRP A 193 -20.98 1.83 9.27
C TRP A 193 -20.01 2.43 8.23
N THR A 194 -19.00 3.18 8.66
CA THR A 194 -17.96 3.72 7.76
C THR A 194 -17.17 2.61 7.08
N TYR A 195 -16.89 1.52 7.79
CA TYR A 195 -16.08 0.42 7.26
C TYR A 195 -16.73 -0.31 6.07
N PRO A 196 -17.97 -0.79 6.12
CA PRO A 196 -18.62 -1.37 4.94
C PRO A 196 -18.79 -0.35 3.80
N LEU A 197 -19.03 0.92 4.10
CA LEU A 197 -19.12 1.96 3.07
C LEU A 197 -17.82 2.12 2.29
N VAL A 198 -16.67 2.25 2.97
CA VAL A 198 -15.38 2.38 2.28
C VAL A 198 -15.00 1.11 1.52
N VAL A 199 -15.39 -0.08 1.99
CA VAL A 199 -15.21 -1.34 1.25
C VAL A 199 -15.99 -1.32 -0.06
N LEU A 200 -17.26 -0.94 -0.04
CA LEU A 200 -18.09 -0.82 -1.25
C LEU A 200 -17.51 0.21 -2.22
N CYS A 201 -17.08 1.38 -1.73
CA CYS A 201 -16.43 2.40 -2.54
C CYS A 201 -15.11 1.90 -3.14
N ALA A 202 -14.31 1.13 -2.39
CA ALA A 202 -13.07 0.56 -2.88
C ALA A 202 -13.31 -0.45 -4.01
N LEU A 203 -14.28 -1.35 -3.86
CA LEU A 203 -14.64 -2.32 -4.88
C LEU A 203 -15.20 -1.65 -6.13
N GLY A 204 -16.10 -0.67 -5.95
CA GLY A 204 -16.67 0.14 -7.04
C GLY A 204 -15.59 0.90 -7.80
N GLY A 205 -14.72 1.63 -7.08
CA GLY A 205 -13.61 2.37 -7.67
C GLY A 205 -12.63 1.48 -8.43
N THR A 206 -12.27 0.32 -7.87
CA THR A 206 -11.39 -0.64 -8.54
C THR A 206 -11.99 -1.15 -9.86
N ARG A 207 -13.30 -1.41 -9.90
CA ARG A 207 -14.01 -1.80 -11.13
C ARG A 207 -14.03 -0.67 -12.16
N LEU A 208 -14.34 0.55 -11.74
CA LEU A 208 -14.33 1.74 -12.61
C LEU A 208 -12.93 1.98 -13.19
N GLY A 209 -11.90 1.90 -12.36
CA GLY A 209 -10.52 2.06 -12.80
C GLY A 209 -10.09 1.02 -13.83
N LYS A 210 -10.48 -0.25 -13.65
CA LYS A 210 -10.23 -1.30 -14.64
C LYS A 210 -10.89 -0.98 -15.98
N ALA A 211 -12.12 -0.47 -16.00
CA ALA A 211 -12.83 -0.10 -17.23
C ALA A 211 -12.18 1.10 -17.93
N LEU A 212 -11.58 2.04 -17.16
CA LEU A 212 -10.85 3.18 -17.72
C LEU A 212 -9.47 2.78 -18.25
N LEU A 213 -8.78 1.85 -17.59
CA LEU A 213 -7.45 1.37 -18.00
C LEU A 213 -7.44 0.84 -19.44
N THR A 214 -8.51 0.16 -19.87
CA THR A 214 -8.61 -0.38 -21.24
C THR A 214 -8.64 0.69 -22.34
N ARG A 215 -8.80 1.97 -21.97
CA ARG A 215 -8.84 3.11 -22.89
C ARG A 215 -7.53 3.89 -22.95
N LEU A 216 -6.54 3.54 -22.14
CA LEU A 216 -5.25 4.23 -22.06
C LEU A 216 -4.18 3.51 -22.85
N ASP A 217 -3.40 4.28 -23.61
CA ASP A 217 -2.18 3.86 -24.25
C ASP A 217 -1.06 3.61 -23.22
N ASP A 218 -0.24 2.58 -23.43
CA ASP A 218 0.79 2.13 -22.50
C ASP A 218 1.85 3.20 -22.20
N ASP A 219 2.22 4.04 -23.16
CA ASP A 219 3.24 5.08 -22.98
C ASP A 219 2.70 6.23 -22.11
N ARG A 220 1.49 6.68 -22.43
CA ARG A 220 0.79 7.70 -21.63
C ARG A 220 0.53 7.20 -20.21
N PHE A 221 0.17 5.94 -20.08
CA PHE A 221 -0.02 5.29 -18.78
C PHE A 221 1.27 5.32 -17.93
N ARG A 222 2.41 4.91 -18.51
CA ARG A 222 3.71 4.91 -17.78
C ARG A 222 4.14 6.32 -17.38
N LEU A 223 4.02 7.29 -18.27
CA LEU A 223 4.36 8.68 -17.97
C LEU A 223 3.46 9.25 -16.87
N ALA A 224 2.13 9.12 -17.02
CA ALA A 224 1.18 9.61 -16.03
C ALA A 224 1.38 8.97 -14.65
N SER A 225 1.66 7.67 -14.60
CA SER A 225 1.96 6.95 -13.34
C SER A 225 3.21 7.51 -12.64
N ARG A 226 4.29 7.75 -13.37
CA ARG A 226 5.53 8.32 -12.82
C ARG A 226 5.33 9.75 -12.31
N VAL A 227 4.67 10.59 -13.08
CA VAL A 227 4.38 11.98 -12.71
C VAL A 227 3.48 12.03 -11.48
N LEU A 228 2.42 11.21 -11.46
CA LEU A 228 1.48 11.14 -10.34
C LEU A 228 2.20 10.70 -9.05
N VAL A 229 2.89 9.56 -9.08
CA VAL A 229 3.58 9.02 -7.90
C VAL A 229 4.69 9.96 -7.44
N GLY A 230 5.50 10.50 -8.36
CA GLY A 230 6.56 11.45 -8.05
C GLY A 230 6.05 12.75 -7.45
N GLY A 231 5.01 13.34 -8.04
CA GLY A 231 4.39 14.58 -7.56
C GLY A 231 3.80 14.42 -6.15
N ILE A 232 3.07 13.32 -5.92
CA ILE A 232 2.50 13.00 -4.60
C ILE A 232 3.60 12.77 -3.57
N ALA A 233 4.66 12.04 -3.94
CA ALA A 233 5.79 11.77 -3.08
C ALA A 233 6.48 13.07 -2.63
N LEU A 234 6.70 14.02 -3.53
CA LEU A 234 7.27 15.33 -3.20
C LEU A 234 6.36 16.15 -2.27
N ILE A 235 5.05 16.15 -2.51
CA ILE A 235 4.08 16.83 -1.63
C ILE A 235 4.14 16.27 -0.21
N TYR A 236 4.17 14.95 -0.06
CA TYR A 236 4.23 14.32 1.27
C TYR A 236 5.58 14.53 1.95
N LEU A 237 6.67 14.46 1.21
CA LEU A 237 8.00 14.75 1.76
C LEU A 237 8.09 16.20 2.26
N ALA A 238 7.62 17.15 1.47
CA ALA A 238 7.56 18.56 1.88
C ALA A 238 6.70 18.77 3.13
N ARG A 239 5.53 18.10 3.20
CA ARG A 239 4.64 18.16 4.36
C ARG A 239 5.28 17.53 5.61
N GLY A 240 5.98 16.41 5.45
CA GLY A 240 6.69 15.77 6.55
C GLY A 240 7.84 16.63 7.07
N ILE A 241 8.68 17.17 6.18
CA ILE A 241 9.78 18.07 6.56
C ILE A 241 9.25 19.35 7.23
N GLY A 242 8.21 19.98 6.65
CA GLY A 242 7.57 21.15 7.23
C GLY A 242 7.01 20.90 8.63
N GLY A 243 6.42 19.74 8.86
CA GLY A 243 5.93 19.32 10.18
C GLY A 243 7.04 18.98 11.19
N ALA A 244 8.26 18.67 10.73
CA ALA A 244 9.42 18.43 11.59
C ALA A 244 10.11 19.74 12.03
N LEU A 245 9.90 20.83 11.28
CA LEU A 245 10.51 22.14 11.54
C LEU A 245 9.58 23.09 12.31
N ALA A 246 8.31 22.76 12.46
CA ALA A 246 7.29 23.50 13.20
C ALA A 246 7.18 23.03 14.64
#